data_d4ff20b0533a581dc7127e2a6aa3f2b9
#
_entry.id   d4ff20b0533a581dc7127e2a6aa3f2b9
#
_cell.length_a   1.000
_cell.length_b   1.000
_cell.length_c   1.000
_cell.angle_alpha   90.00
_cell.angle_beta   90.00
_cell.angle_gamma   90.00
#
_symmetry.space_group_name_H-M   'P 1'
#
loop_
_entity.id
_entity.type
_entity.pdbx_description
1 polymer ?
#
loop_
_entity_poly.entity_id
_entity_poly.type
_entity_poly.pdbx_seq_one_letter_code
_entity_poly.pdbx_strand_id
1 'polypeptide(L)'
;TRTCRERGWECIVRHTTINETMENVLDVDDTPCSLCGRLRRGVLYKMAGEIGATKIALGHHADDCIETLLLNLFFEGNLKAMPAKLTSDNGQHVVIRPLVYVLEVEARAYAKECGLPIVPCSCPACGDLSLQRQRVKRLLLDLEREHPGVKNSMLSALKNVTGSHLLDVRLQREP
;
A
#
# COMPACT_ATOMS: atom_id res chain seq x y z
N THR A 1 12.49 5.24 16.51
CA THR A 1 13.94 5.27 16.83
C THR A 1 14.29 4.58 18.15
N ARG A 2 13.53 4.78 19.25
CA ARG A 2 13.81 4.11 20.55
C ARG A 2 13.78 2.59 20.41
N THR A 3 12.71 2.01 19.88
CA THR A 3 12.57 0.55 19.67
C THR A 3 13.69 -0.04 18.81
N CYS A 4 14.10 0.66 17.74
CA CYS A 4 15.21 0.19 16.91
C CYS A 4 16.50 0.12 17.71
N ARG A 5 16.77 1.15 18.55
CA ARG A 5 17.96 1.17 19.43
C ARG A 5 17.93 0.05 20.46
N GLU A 6 16.78 -0.16 21.12
CA GLU A 6 16.59 -1.21 22.14
C GLU A 6 16.76 -2.61 21.54
N ARG A 7 16.42 -2.79 20.25
CA ARG A 7 16.54 -4.08 19.55
C ARG A 7 17.81 -4.24 18.71
N GLY A 8 18.71 -3.25 18.73
CA GLY A 8 19.93 -3.26 17.93
C GLY A 8 19.67 -3.19 16.41
N TRP A 9 18.52 -2.67 15.99
CA TRP A 9 18.19 -2.48 14.58
C TRP A 9 18.76 -1.17 14.06
N GLU A 10 19.41 -1.22 12.92
CA GLU A 10 19.83 -0.02 12.21
C GLU A 10 18.60 0.80 11.78
N CYS A 11 18.65 2.10 12.02
CA CYS A 11 17.53 2.99 11.73
C CYS A 11 18.04 4.34 11.20
N ILE A 12 17.72 4.63 9.96
CA ILE A 12 18.02 5.92 9.32
C ILE A 12 16.76 6.78 9.35
N VAL A 13 16.87 7.99 9.92
CA VAL A 13 15.78 8.97 9.94
C VAL A 13 16.10 10.08 8.95
N ARG A 14 15.19 10.28 7.98
CA ARG A 14 15.29 11.37 7.00
C ARG A 14 14.15 12.35 7.23
N HIS A 15 14.48 13.58 7.59
CA HIS A 15 13.52 14.68 7.62
C HIS A 15 13.26 15.19 6.20
N THR A 16 12.02 15.50 5.90
CA THR A 16 11.59 15.94 4.56
C THR A 16 10.58 17.07 4.67
N THR A 17 10.46 17.86 3.60
CA THR A 17 9.47 18.95 3.44
C THR A 17 8.23 18.51 2.66
N ILE A 18 7.87 17.21 2.71
CA ILE A 18 6.74 16.68 1.94
C ILE A 18 5.43 17.41 2.30
N ASN A 19 5.18 17.71 3.58
CA ASN A 19 3.97 18.41 3.99
C ASN A 19 3.91 19.83 3.39
N GLU A 20 4.99 20.59 3.48
CA GLU A 20 5.09 21.92 2.89
C GLU A 20 4.91 21.89 1.36
N THR A 21 5.50 20.88 0.71
CA THR A 21 5.33 20.67 -0.72
C THR A 21 3.87 20.38 -1.08
N MET A 22 3.19 19.57 -0.28
CA MET A 22 1.78 19.23 -0.50
C MET A 22 0.87 20.45 -0.30
N GLU A 23 1.09 21.24 0.76
CA GLU A 23 0.35 22.47 1.05
C GLU A 23 0.46 23.49 -0.07
N ASN A 24 1.62 23.55 -0.75
CA ASN A 24 1.87 24.50 -1.84
C ASN A 24 1.36 24.04 -3.22
N VAL A 25 1.06 22.76 -3.42
CA VAL A 25 0.78 22.19 -4.75
C VAL A 25 -0.66 21.65 -4.86
N LEU A 26 -1.30 21.28 -3.74
CA LEU A 26 -2.64 20.72 -3.76
C LEU A 26 -3.70 21.81 -3.73
N ASP A 27 -4.64 21.73 -4.66
CA ASP A 27 -5.89 22.49 -4.59
C ASP A 27 -6.85 21.88 -3.55
N VAL A 28 -7.86 22.64 -3.14
CA VAL A 28 -8.81 22.27 -2.06
C VAL A 28 -9.54 20.94 -2.37
N ASP A 29 -9.73 20.63 -3.64
CA ASP A 29 -10.46 19.42 -4.11
C ASP A 29 -9.54 18.24 -4.42
N ASP A 30 -8.22 18.40 -4.31
CA ASP A 30 -7.26 17.35 -4.62
C ASP A 30 -7.17 16.29 -3.52
N THR A 31 -6.96 15.03 -3.92
CA THR A 31 -6.68 13.94 -2.98
C THR A 31 -5.20 13.90 -2.62
N PRO A 32 -4.82 14.26 -1.37
CA PRO A 32 -3.41 14.39 -0.97
C PRO A 32 -2.65 13.05 -1.00
N CYS A 33 -3.35 11.92 -0.90
CA CYS A 33 -2.75 10.60 -0.74
C CYS A 33 -1.89 10.17 -1.96
N SER A 34 -2.33 10.50 -3.17
CA SER A 34 -1.60 10.15 -4.41
C SER A 34 -0.26 10.87 -4.50
N LEU A 35 -0.26 12.19 -4.29
CA LEU A 35 0.95 13.01 -4.32
C LEU A 35 1.90 12.63 -3.18
N CYS A 36 1.38 12.50 -1.95
CA CYS A 36 2.16 12.06 -0.79
C CYS A 36 2.85 10.71 -1.04
N GLY A 37 2.12 9.74 -1.57
CA GLY A 37 2.67 8.42 -1.89
C GLY A 37 3.78 8.48 -2.94
N ARG A 38 3.68 9.38 -3.92
CA ARG A 38 4.71 9.60 -4.95
C ARG A 38 5.96 10.24 -4.37
N LEU A 39 5.80 11.30 -3.60
CA LEU A 39 6.91 12.01 -2.94
C LEU A 39 7.67 11.09 -1.97
N ARG A 40 6.94 10.34 -1.13
CA ARG A 40 7.54 9.37 -0.21
C ARG A 40 8.34 8.28 -0.94
N ARG A 41 7.82 7.76 -2.06
CA ARG A 41 8.58 6.78 -2.88
C ARG A 41 9.85 7.37 -3.43
N GLY A 42 9.82 8.63 -3.92
CA GLY A 42 11.02 9.32 -4.40
C GLY A 42 12.10 9.41 -3.32
N VAL A 43 11.73 9.76 -2.09
CA VAL A 43 12.67 9.79 -0.95
C VAL A 43 13.24 8.40 -0.67
N LEU A 44 12.39 7.36 -0.64
CA LEU A 44 12.84 5.98 -0.38
C LEU A 44 13.80 5.48 -1.46
N TYR A 45 13.55 5.76 -2.74
CA TYR A 45 14.43 5.37 -3.84
C TYR A 45 15.77 6.08 -3.76
N LYS A 46 15.75 7.39 -3.46
CA LYS A 46 16.99 8.16 -3.25
C LYS A 46 17.81 7.58 -2.10
N MET A 47 17.18 7.34 -0.95
CA MET A 47 17.86 6.75 0.22
C MET A 47 18.41 5.36 -0.09
N ALA A 48 17.64 4.51 -0.77
CA ALA A 48 18.10 3.19 -1.17
C ALA A 48 19.37 3.26 -2.04
N GLY A 49 19.42 4.20 -2.99
CA GLY A 49 20.63 4.46 -3.78
C GLY A 49 21.81 4.94 -2.94
N GLU A 50 21.57 5.87 -1.99
CA GLU A 50 22.63 6.41 -1.10
C GLU A 50 23.29 5.32 -0.23
N ILE A 51 22.52 4.31 0.21
CA ILE A 51 23.04 3.20 1.04
C ILE A 51 23.38 1.94 0.23
N GLY A 52 23.31 2.00 -1.09
CA GLY A 52 23.62 0.85 -1.96
C GLY A 52 22.62 -0.31 -1.87
N ALA A 53 21.39 -0.07 -1.42
CA ALA A 53 20.37 -1.10 -1.35
C ALA A 53 19.82 -1.44 -2.74
N THR A 54 19.78 -2.72 -3.08
CA THR A 54 19.20 -3.22 -4.33
C THR A 54 17.70 -3.53 -4.24
N LYS A 55 17.19 -3.69 -3.01
CA LYS A 55 15.80 -4.04 -2.72
C LYS A 55 15.21 -3.11 -1.67
N ILE A 56 13.93 -2.80 -1.85
CA ILE A 56 13.13 -2.00 -0.89
C ILE A 56 11.96 -2.85 -0.45
N ALA A 57 11.95 -3.26 0.82
CA ALA A 57 10.83 -3.99 1.42
C ALA A 57 9.82 -3.00 2.01
N LEU A 58 8.57 -3.06 1.55
CA LEU A 58 7.47 -2.24 2.06
C LEU A 58 6.53 -3.10 2.91
N GLY A 59 6.05 -2.55 4.02
CA GLY A 59 5.16 -3.22 4.97
C GLY A 59 3.68 -3.28 4.52
N HIS A 60 3.39 -3.16 3.23
CA HIS A 60 2.02 -3.33 2.74
C HIS A 60 1.56 -4.79 2.95
N HIS A 61 0.31 -4.94 3.41
CA HIS A 61 -0.33 -6.21 3.73
C HIS A 61 -1.49 -6.53 2.78
N ALA A 62 -2.16 -7.66 2.98
CA ALA A 62 -3.25 -8.14 2.11
C ALA A 62 -4.37 -7.10 1.94
N ASP A 63 -4.80 -6.49 3.05
CA ASP A 63 -5.87 -5.47 3.02
C ASP A 63 -5.48 -4.27 2.15
N ASP A 64 -4.22 -3.80 2.18
CA ASP A 64 -3.75 -2.73 1.29
C ASP A 64 -3.88 -3.09 -0.19
N CYS A 65 -3.60 -4.36 -0.53
CA CYS A 65 -3.72 -4.83 -1.91
C CYS A 65 -5.18 -4.87 -2.36
N ILE A 66 -6.08 -5.36 -1.50
CA ILE A 66 -7.51 -5.43 -1.77
C ILE A 66 -8.12 -4.02 -1.84
N GLU A 67 -7.78 -3.15 -0.88
CA GLU A 67 -8.20 -1.74 -0.91
C GLU A 67 -7.77 -1.05 -2.20
N THR A 68 -6.52 -1.29 -2.64
CA THR A 68 -6.00 -0.71 -3.88
C THR A 68 -6.72 -1.27 -5.11
N LEU A 69 -7.05 -2.56 -5.13
CA LEU A 69 -7.87 -3.15 -6.19
C LEU A 69 -9.23 -2.46 -6.29
N LEU A 70 -9.94 -2.32 -5.17
CA LEU A 70 -11.28 -1.73 -5.15
C LEU A 70 -11.26 -0.22 -5.48
N LEU A 71 -10.24 0.51 -5.02
CA LEU A 71 -10.06 1.91 -5.39
C LEU A 71 -9.89 2.07 -6.91
N ASN A 72 -9.02 1.27 -7.52
CA ASN A 72 -8.82 1.30 -8.96
C ASN A 72 -10.09 0.86 -9.72
N LEU A 73 -10.78 -0.18 -9.24
CA LEU A 73 -11.98 -0.71 -9.85
C LEU A 73 -13.13 0.30 -9.82
N PHE A 74 -13.39 0.93 -8.68
CA PHE A 74 -14.55 1.80 -8.48
C PHE A 74 -14.36 3.22 -9.00
N PHE A 75 -13.13 3.74 -8.95
CA PHE A 75 -12.88 5.17 -9.18
C PHE A 75 -11.97 5.46 -10.37
N GLU A 76 -11.12 4.49 -10.77
CA GLU A 76 -10.16 4.67 -11.86
C GLU A 76 -10.50 3.85 -13.12
N GLY A 77 -11.49 2.96 -13.04
CA GLY A 77 -11.87 2.07 -14.16
C GLY A 77 -10.75 1.09 -14.54
N ASN A 78 -9.88 0.73 -13.61
CA ASN A 78 -8.73 -0.16 -13.83
C ASN A 78 -8.78 -1.40 -12.95
N LEU A 79 -8.57 -2.56 -13.55
CA LEU A 79 -8.37 -3.81 -12.82
C LEU A 79 -6.89 -3.95 -12.41
N LYS A 80 -6.51 -3.29 -11.34
CA LYS A 80 -5.12 -3.13 -10.90
C LYS A 80 -5.01 -3.15 -9.38
N ALA A 81 -4.02 -3.86 -8.85
CA ALA A 81 -3.69 -3.90 -7.42
C ALA A 81 -2.19 -3.63 -7.21
N MET A 82 -1.70 -3.81 -5.97
CA MET A 82 -0.28 -3.75 -5.66
C MET A 82 0.38 -5.11 -5.93
N PRO A 83 1.39 -5.21 -6.80
CA PRO A 83 2.11 -6.47 -7.00
C PRO A 83 3.00 -6.80 -5.80
N ALA A 84 3.22 -8.10 -5.52
CA ALA A 84 4.14 -8.55 -4.47
C ALA A 84 5.59 -8.13 -4.74
N LYS A 85 5.96 -8.04 -6.02
CA LYS A 85 7.29 -7.64 -6.50
C LYS A 85 7.15 -6.73 -7.71
N LEU A 86 7.93 -5.66 -7.73
CA LEU A 86 7.94 -4.67 -8.81
C LEU A 86 9.35 -4.11 -8.97
N THR A 87 9.81 -3.98 -10.20
CA THR A 87 11.02 -3.19 -10.48
C THR A 87 10.64 -1.70 -10.48
N SER A 88 11.46 -0.85 -9.85
CA SER A 88 11.25 0.59 -9.85
C SER A 88 11.31 1.17 -11.28
N ASP A 89 10.65 2.30 -11.51
CA ASP A 89 10.52 2.91 -12.83
C ASP A 89 11.90 3.22 -13.47
N ASN A 90 12.91 3.50 -12.65
CA ASN A 90 14.28 3.72 -13.08
C ASN A 90 15.12 2.44 -13.20
N GLY A 91 14.54 1.26 -12.94
CA GLY A 91 15.22 -0.03 -13.02
C GLY A 91 16.26 -0.32 -11.93
N GLN A 92 16.52 0.61 -11.00
CA GLN A 92 17.63 0.51 -10.05
C GLN A 92 17.33 -0.35 -8.83
N HIS A 93 16.04 -0.44 -8.43
CA HIS A 93 15.63 -1.13 -7.22
C HIS A 93 14.50 -2.12 -7.48
N VAL A 94 14.47 -3.19 -6.71
CA VAL A 94 13.33 -4.11 -6.67
C VAL A 94 12.52 -3.82 -5.41
N VAL A 95 11.28 -3.38 -5.60
CA VAL A 95 10.31 -3.19 -4.50
C VAL A 95 9.63 -4.53 -4.23
N ILE A 96 9.64 -4.96 -2.97
CA ILE A 96 8.98 -6.18 -2.51
C ILE A 96 7.99 -5.88 -1.38
N ARG A 97 6.96 -6.71 -1.24
CA ARG A 97 5.94 -6.62 -0.18
C ARG A 97 5.83 -7.96 0.53
N PRO A 98 6.71 -8.22 1.51
CA PRO A 98 6.75 -9.54 2.19
C PRO A 98 5.44 -9.91 2.88
N LEU A 99 4.66 -8.92 3.33
CA LEU A 99 3.41 -9.12 4.06
C LEU A 99 2.16 -9.15 3.17
N VAL A 100 2.32 -9.25 1.84
CA VAL A 100 1.21 -9.15 0.86
C VAL A 100 0.11 -10.19 1.05
N TYR A 101 0.40 -11.30 1.72
CA TYR A 101 -0.55 -12.38 2.04
C TYR A 101 -0.99 -12.41 3.50
N VAL A 102 -0.53 -11.48 4.33
CA VAL A 102 -0.89 -11.36 5.75
C VAL A 102 -2.02 -10.34 5.87
N LEU A 103 -3.10 -10.70 6.57
CA LEU A 103 -4.20 -9.76 6.85
C LEU A 103 -3.78 -8.70 7.89
N GLU A 104 -4.37 -7.51 7.81
CA GLU A 104 -4.10 -6.42 8.77
C GLU A 104 -4.32 -6.86 10.22
N VAL A 105 -5.34 -7.66 10.48
CA VAL A 105 -5.66 -8.19 11.82
C VAL A 105 -4.53 -9.08 12.37
N GLU A 106 -3.93 -9.90 11.52
CA GLU A 106 -2.83 -10.79 11.89
C GLU A 106 -1.55 -9.98 12.16
N ALA A 107 -1.24 -9.01 11.27
CA ALA A 107 -0.10 -8.12 11.45
C ALA A 107 -0.21 -7.29 12.75
N ARG A 108 -1.42 -6.81 13.08
CA ARG A 108 -1.71 -6.09 14.34
C ARG A 108 -1.54 -6.99 15.57
N ALA A 109 -2.04 -8.22 15.51
CA ALA A 109 -1.91 -9.20 16.59
C ALA A 109 -0.44 -9.49 16.87
N TYR A 110 0.33 -9.78 15.83
CA TYR A 110 1.79 -10.01 15.94
C TYR A 110 2.53 -8.79 16.49
N ALA A 111 2.23 -7.59 15.98
CA ALA A 111 2.86 -6.36 16.49
C ALA A 111 2.60 -6.15 17.99
N LYS A 112 1.37 -6.43 18.45
CA LYS A 112 0.98 -6.35 19.86
C LYS A 112 1.74 -7.40 20.71
N GLU A 113 1.79 -8.63 20.25
CA GLU A 113 2.48 -9.73 20.94
C GLU A 113 3.99 -9.44 21.08
N CYS A 114 4.60 -8.94 20.03
CA CYS A 114 6.02 -8.57 20.00
C CYS A 114 6.32 -7.22 20.70
N GLY A 115 5.32 -6.51 21.22
CA GLY A 115 5.52 -5.18 21.83
C GLY A 115 6.06 -4.13 20.86
N LEU A 116 5.72 -4.24 19.56
CA LEU A 116 6.12 -3.27 18.56
C LEU A 116 5.27 -1.99 18.68
N PRO A 117 5.88 -0.80 18.61
CA PRO A 117 5.12 0.44 18.69
C PRO A 117 4.29 0.62 17.43
N ILE A 118 2.98 0.80 17.60
CA ILE A 118 2.10 1.24 16.52
C ILE A 118 2.07 2.77 16.57
N VAL A 119 2.68 3.41 15.58
CA VAL A 119 2.67 4.87 15.47
C VAL A 119 1.34 5.30 14.85
N PRO A 120 0.53 6.12 15.55
CA PRO A 120 -0.70 6.64 14.97
C PRO A 120 -0.38 7.51 13.75
N CYS A 121 -1.24 7.48 12.76
CA CYS A 121 -1.11 8.36 11.60
C CYS A 121 -1.35 9.81 12.03
N SER A 122 -0.38 10.68 11.80
CA SER A 122 -0.50 12.13 12.03
C SER A 122 -0.93 12.90 10.79
N CYS A 123 -1.23 12.20 9.69
CA CYS A 123 -1.71 12.83 8.46
C CYS A 123 -3.12 13.40 8.67
N PRO A 124 -3.39 14.67 8.35
CA PRO A 124 -4.72 15.28 8.46
C PRO A 124 -5.79 14.51 7.68
N ALA A 125 -5.42 13.91 6.56
CA ALA A 125 -6.32 13.11 5.72
C ALA A 125 -6.65 11.72 6.30
N CYS A 126 -5.87 11.17 7.24
CA CYS A 126 -6.09 9.79 7.73
C CYS A 126 -7.38 9.58 8.53
N GLY A 127 -7.94 10.64 9.10
CA GLY A 127 -9.21 10.60 9.88
C GLY A 127 -10.44 10.96 9.07
N ASP A 128 -10.29 11.42 7.85
CA ASP A 128 -11.39 11.87 7.02
C ASP A 128 -12.18 10.68 6.45
N LEU A 129 -13.38 10.47 6.98
CA LEU A 129 -14.29 9.40 6.57
C LEU A 129 -14.89 9.61 5.18
N SER A 130 -14.76 10.81 4.60
CA SER A 130 -15.23 11.11 3.24
C SER A 130 -14.28 10.55 2.18
N LEU A 131 -13.01 10.31 2.52
CA LEU A 131 -12.02 9.80 1.61
C LEU A 131 -12.40 8.41 1.06
N GLN A 132 -12.21 8.23 -0.23
CA GLN A 132 -12.51 6.99 -0.94
C GLN A 132 -11.89 5.75 -0.27
N ARG A 133 -10.65 5.86 0.22
CA ARG A 133 -9.98 4.75 0.94
C ARG A 133 -10.73 4.35 2.21
N GLN A 134 -11.21 5.31 2.99
CA GLN A 134 -11.98 5.02 4.20
C GLN A 134 -13.34 4.40 3.88
N ARG A 135 -13.97 4.81 2.78
CA ARG A 135 -15.21 4.19 2.28
C ARG A 135 -14.98 2.73 1.89
N VAL A 136 -13.92 2.46 1.12
CA VAL A 136 -13.55 1.09 0.71
C VAL A 136 -13.22 0.24 1.93
N LYS A 137 -12.47 0.76 2.90
CA LYS A 137 -12.14 0.03 4.14
C LYS A 137 -13.40 -0.35 4.93
N ARG A 138 -14.36 0.55 5.07
CA ARG A 138 -15.65 0.24 5.73
C ARG A 138 -16.43 -0.83 4.98
N LEU A 139 -16.58 -0.68 3.66
CA LEU A 139 -17.23 -1.67 2.81
C LEU A 139 -16.61 -3.08 3.00
N LEU A 140 -15.28 -3.17 3.02
CA LEU A 140 -14.57 -4.44 3.23
C LEU A 140 -14.80 -5.02 4.63
N LEU A 141 -14.91 -4.18 5.65
CA LEU A 141 -15.21 -4.63 7.00
C LEU A 141 -16.64 -5.17 7.11
N ASP A 142 -17.59 -4.52 6.48
CA ASP A 142 -19.00 -4.96 6.48
C ASP A 142 -19.16 -6.26 5.68
N LEU A 143 -18.57 -6.34 4.48
CA LEU A 143 -18.55 -7.57 3.68
C LEU A 143 -17.89 -8.75 4.43
N GLU A 144 -16.80 -8.53 5.14
CA GLU A 144 -16.13 -9.60 5.90
C GLU A 144 -16.98 -10.08 7.08
N ARG A 145 -17.84 -9.20 7.69
CA ARG A 145 -18.79 -9.62 8.72
C ARG A 145 -19.94 -10.46 8.17
N GLU A 146 -20.45 -10.08 7.00
CA GLU A 146 -21.55 -10.80 6.34
C GLU A 146 -21.07 -12.10 5.70
N HIS A 147 -19.87 -12.08 5.13
CA HIS A 147 -19.26 -13.17 4.38
C HIS A 147 -17.82 -13.41 4.85
N PRO A 148 -17.61 -14.13 5.97
CA PRO A 148 -16.26 -14.41 6.48
C PRO A 148 -15.39 -15.09 5.43
N GLY A 149 -14.20 -14.55 5.20
CA GLY A 149 -13.25 -15.03 4.20
C GLY A 149 -13.33 -14.32 2.85
N VAL A 150 -14.21 -13.31 2.68
CA VAL A 150 -14.33 -12.57 1.41
C VAL A 150 -13.01 -11.89 1.01
N LYS A 151 -12.25 -11.38 1.98
CA LYS A 151 -10.92 -10.78 1.71
C LYS A 151 -9.95 -11.81 1.12
N ASN A 152 -9.95 -13.02 1.64
CA ASN A 152 -9.11 -14.11 1.10
C ASN A 152 -9.54 -14.49 -0.33
N SER A 153 -10.85 -14.49 -0.61
CA SER A 153 -11.37 -14.73 -1.96
C SER A 153 -10.93 -13.63 -2.93
N MET A 154 -10.99 -12.35 -2.53
CA MET A 154 -10.52 -11.22 -3.34
C MET A 154 -9.00 -11.31 -3.61
N LEU A 155 -8.21 -11.64 -2.58
CA LEU A 155 -6.76 -11.82 -2.73
C LEU A 155 -6.43 -13.02 -3.65
N SER A 156 -7.22 -14.08 -3.57
CA SER A 156 -7.10 -15.23 -4.45
C SER A 156 -7.43 -14.88 -5.90
N ALA A 157 -8.46 -14.06 -6.14
CA ALA A 157 -8.84 -13.62 -7.47
C ALA A 157 -7.71 -12.87 -8.20
N LEU A 158 -6.89 -12.11 -7.46
CA LEU A 158 -5.70 -11.45 -8.01
C LEU A 158 -4.64 -12.40 -8.57
N LYS A 159 -4.68 -13.67 -8.17
CA LYS A 159 -3.77 -14.74 -8.65
C LYS A 159 -4.42 -15.64 -9.70
N ASN A 160 -5.73 -15.57 -9.86
CA ASN A 160 -6.53 -16.47 -10.69
C ASN A 160 -7.35 -15.63 -11.70
N VAL A 161 -6.64 -14.96 -12.61
CA VAL A 161 -7.29 -14.13 -13.65
C VAL A 161 -7.55 -14.98 -14.88
N THR A 162 -8.81 -15.06 -15.31
CA THR A 162 -9.20 -15.71 -16.57
C THR A 162 -9.31 -14.63 -17.66
N GLY A 163 -8.20 -14.36 -18.34
CA GLY A 163 -8.07 -13.28 -19.31
C GLY A 163 -9.11 -13.33 -20.44
N SER A 164 -9.43 -14.53 -20.92
CA SER A 164 -10.43 -14.74 -21.98
C SER A 164 -11.86 -14.31 -21.62
N HIS A 165 -12.16 -14.13 -20.32
CA HIS A 165 -13.44 -13.67 -19.81
C HIS A 165 -13.47 -12.16 -19.47
N LEU A 166 -12.37 -11.46 -19.75
CA LEU A 166 -12.29 -10.00 -19.62
C LEU A 166 -12.47 -9.32 -20.97
N LEU A 167 -12.91 -8.05 -20.94
CA LEU A 167 -13.13 -7.26 -22.16
C LEU A 167 -11.83 -6.70 -22.77
N ASP A 168 -10.68 -6.87 -22.10
CA ASP A 168 -9.39 -6.44 -22.65
C ASP A 168 -8.94 -7.39 -23.75
N VAL A 169 -9.02 -6.93 -24.98
CA VAL A 169 -8.64 -7.72 -26.17
C VAL A 169 -7.18 -8.18 -26.18
N ARG A 170 -6.32 -7.53 -25.41
CA ARG A 170 -4.90 -7.94 -25.29
C ARG A 170 -4.76 -9.25 -24.49
N LEU A 171 -5.72 -9.53 -23.60
CA LEU A 171 -5.77 -10.73 -22.77
C LEU A 171 -6.53 -11.88 -23.45
N GLN A 172 -7.25 -11.60 -24.54
CA GLN A 172 -8.04 -12.59 -25.28
C GLN A 172 -7.23 -13.31 -26.38
N ARG A 173 -6.00 -12.85 -26.65
CA ARG A 173 -5.13 -13.54 -27.59
C ARG A 173 -4.59 -14.80 -26.92
N GLU A 174 -5.08 -15.95 -27.38
CA GLU A 174 -4.42 -17.21 -27.13
C GLU A 174 -3.00 -17.20 -27.74
N PRO A 175 -2.03 -17.85 -27.12
CA PRO A 175 -0.70 -17.97 -27.65
C PRO A 175 -0.65 -18.77 -28.95
#